data_98e6ea9cbb9f2c371d925219552a350e
#
_entry.id   98e6ea9cbb9f2c371d925219552a350e
#
_cell.length_a   1.000
_cell.length_b   1.000
_cell.length_c   1.000
_cell.angle_alpha   90.00
_cell.angle_beta   90.00
_cell.angle_gamma   90.00
#
_symmetry.space_group_name_H-M   'P 1'
#
loop_
_entity.id
_entity.type
_entity.pdbx_description
1 polymer ?
#
loop_
_entity_poly.entity_id
_entity_poly.type
_entity_poly.pdbx_seq_one_letter_code
_entity_poly.pdbx_strand_id
1 'polypeptide(L)'
;MKKILSLIALAVISVSAFAQKLDKAEARQLKAFFTQSAEKDGTNANALKVSDVNNLAAVEGLTIENGHVTAIEWKDKHLAGSLDLSGFKALKKVDVSRNRISSIDVSDNPALADFNASRNVLTAVNFANCPALTKISVYKNRLTDVSLETVPLLENLNVSNNLFVELNVSNSTTLKTLNCQGCHLENLMVSGCTNLQNLYCGYNKLTSLNLFGVENLQNLNVDDNEITTMIVSGLPALSTFVCSDNRMTTLGVRNCDRLIDLVCSYNDLTTLSVEGCPNLTFVDCSYNDLTQLDLSNLTFLQRLLCNNNQLNTLDVSFDSALVYVNCRYNFITDFRTIGCTNLRMVACQWNF
;
A
#
# COMPACT_ATOMS: atom_id res chain seq x y z
N MET A 1 -58.38 20.54 -46.94
CA MET A 1 -57.48 20.46 -45.78
C MET A 1 -57.15 19.00 -45.58
N LYS A 2 -56.04 18.58 -46.13
CA LYS A 2 -55.58 17.18 -46.06
C LYS A 2 -54.63 17.01 -44.90
N LYS A 3 -54.99 16.15 -43.96
CA LYS A 3 -54.08 15.72 -42.83
C LYS A 3 -53.05 14.81 -43.39
N ILE A 4 -51.78 15.18 -43.25
CA ILE A 4 -50.62 14.28 -43.50
C ILE A 4 -50.30 13.60 -42.18
N LEU A 5 -50.58 12.30 -42.07
CA LEU A 5 -50.07 11.46 -41.00
C LEU A 5 -48.64 11.07 -41.38
N SER A 6 -47.71 11.53 -40.60
CA SER A 6 -46.30 11.07 -40.64
C SER A 6 -46.20 9.79 -39.85
N LEU A 7 -46.00 8.65 -40.51
CA LEU A 7 -45.62 7.38 -39.88
C LEU A 7 -44.12 7.43 -39.57
N ILE A 8 -43.79 7.59 -38.33
CA ILE A 8 -42.42 7.33 -37.85
C ILE A 8 -42.34 5.80 -37.61
N ALA A 9 -41.75 5.10 -38.57
CA ALA A 9 -41.36 3.70 -38.37
C ALA A 9 -40.21 3.64 -37.36
N LEU A 10 -40.52 3.25 -36.12
CA LEU A 10 -39.52 2.86 -35.15
C LEU A 10 -38.91 1.52 -35.62
N ALA A 11 -37.75 1.59 -36.25
CA ALA A 11 -36.95 0.40 -36.50
C ALA A 11 -36.43 -0.13 -35.14
N VAL A 12 -37.14 -1.08 -34.55
CA VAL A 12 -36.62 -1.90 -33.47
C VAL A 12 -35.54 -2.77 -34.10
N ILE A 13 -34.30 -2.32 -34.01
CA ILE A 13 -33.15 -3.18 -34.28
C ILE A 13 -33.16 -4.20 -33.14
N SER A 14 -33.77 -5.35 -33.38
CA SER A 14 -33.56 -6.54 -32.56
C SER A 14 -32.12 -6.97 -32.81
N VAL A 15 -31.22 -6.51 -31.97
CA VAL A 15 -29.91 -7.14 -31.82
C VAL A 15 -30.22 -8.55 -31.31
N SER A 16 -30.35 -9.49 -32.20
CA SER A 16 -30.29 -10.90 -31.86
C SER A 16 -28.90 -11.10 -31.28
N ALA A 17 -28.83 -11.08 -29.94
CA ALA A 17 -27.67 -11.56 -29.21
C ALA A 17 -27.54 -13.05 -29.57
N PHE A 18 -26.85 -13.34 -30.67
CA PHE A 18 -26.24 -14.65 -30.81
C PHE A 18 -25.37 -14.79 -29.56
N ALA A 19 -25.72 -15.72 -28.69
CA ALA A 19 -24.88 -16.12 -27.58
C ALA A 19 -23.56 -16.55 -28.20
N GLN A 20 -22.63 -15.62 -28.25
CA GLN A 20 -21.33 -15.84 -28.86
C GLN A 20 -20.64 -16.89 -27.99
N LYS A 21 -20.33 -18.03 -28.59
CA LYS A 21 -19.76 -19.16 -27.87
C LYS A 21 -18.41 -18.73 -27.30
N LEU A 22 -18.25 -18.89 -25.98
CA LEU A 22 -16.98 -18.60 -25.30
C LEU A 22 -15.81 -19.33 -25.97
N ASP A 23 -14.65 -18.69 -26.01
CA ASP A 23 -13.42 -19.32 -26.48
C ASP A 23 -13.21 -20.70 -25.86
N LYS A 24 -12.76 -21.65 -26.65
CA LYS A 24 -12.69 -23.06 -26.21
C LYS A 24 -11.58 -23.29 -25.17
N ALA A 25 -10.49 -22.54 -25.23
CA ALA A 25 -9.39 -22.67 -24.27
C ALA A 25 -9.83 -22.09 -22.93
N GLU A 26 -10.37 -20.87 -22.92
CA GLU A 26 -10.92 -20.22 -21.72
C GLU A 26 -12.00 -21.08 -21.05
N ALA A 27 -12.94 -21.61 -21.86
CA ALA A 27 -13.98 -22.49 -21.35
C ALA A 27 -13.43 -23.78 -20.72
N ARG A 28 -12.37 -24.37 -21.27
CA ARG A 28 -11.70 -25.55 -20.72
C ARG A 28 -11.03 -25.26 -19.40
N GLN A 29 -10.29 -24.16 -19.31
CA GLN A 29 -9.59 -23.74 -18.06
C GLN A 29 -10.58 -23.46 -16.94
N LEU A 30 -11.65 -22.71 -17.20
CA LEU A 30 -12.72 -22.47 -16.22
C LEU A 30 -13.40 -23.75 -15.75
N LYS A 31 -13.71 -24.68 -16.68
CA LYS A 31 -14.29 -25.97 -16.30
C LYS A 31 -13.35 -26.80 -15.43
N ALA A 32 -12.06 -26.80 -15.72
CA ALA A 32 -11.05 -27.48 -14.91
C ALA A 32 -11.01 -26.90 -13.48
N PHE A 33 -11.12 -25.58 -13.33
CA PHE A 33 -11.21 -24.93 -12.02
C PHE A 33 -12.51 -25.28 -11.28
N PHE A 34 -13.65 -25.34 -11.97
CA PHE A 34 -14.95 -25.65 -11.39
C PHE A 34 -15.03 -27.05 -10.82
N THR A 35 -14.29 -28.02 -11.34
CA THR A 35 -14.26 -29.40 -10.83
C THR A 35 -13.39 -29.60 -9.60
N GLN A 36 -12.54 -28.62 -9.24
CA GLN A 36 -11.70 -28.69 -8.04
C GLN A 36 -12.55 -28.55 -6.78
N SER A 37 -12.09 -29.16 -5.68
CA SER A 37 -12.74 -29.03 -4.36
C SER A 37 -12.69 -27.58 -3.89
N ALA A 38 -13.82 -27.09 -3.38
CA ALA A 38 -13.93 -25.79 -2.74
C ALA A 38 -13.41 -25.82 -1.29
N GLU A 39 -13.37 -24.67 -0.61
CA GLU A 39 -13.01 -24.55 0.81
C GLU A 39 -13.97 -25.31 1.73
N LYS A 40 -15.25 -25.29 1.38
CA LYS A 40 -16.32 -26.03 2.05
C LYS A 40 -16.72 -27.26 1.22
N ASP A 41 -17.68 -27.98 1.66
CA ASP A 41 -18.13 -29.18 0.98
C ASP A 41 -18.50 -28.93 -0.49
N GLY A 42 -18.09 -29.84 -1.38
CA GLY A 42 -18.35 -29.76 -2.81
C GLY A 42 -17.21 -29.23 -3.65
N THR A 43 -17.56 -28.72 -4.82
CA THR A 43 -16.63 -28.19 -5.82
C THR A 43 -16.71 -26.66 -5.94
N ASN A 44 -15.77 -26.03 -6.63
CA ASN A 44 -15.84 -24.61 -6.96
C ASN A 44 -17.11 -24.27 -7.77
N ALA A 45 -17.60 -25.19 -8.61
CA ALA A 45 -18.88 -25.02 -9.28
C ALA A 45 -20.05 -24.89 -8.28
N ASN A 46 -20.08 -25.73 -7.24
CA ASN A 46 -21.10 -25.64 -6.18
C ASN A 46 -20.99 -24.32 -5.42
N ALA A 47 -19.77 -23.88 -5.07
CA ALA A 47 -19.51 -22.64 -4.37
C ALA A 47 -19.97 -21.40 -5.18
N LEU A 48 -19.80 -21.42 -6.50
CA LEU A 48 -20.26 -20.38 -7.42
C LEU A 48 -21.73 -20.58 -7.87
N LYS A 49 -22.42 -21.62 -7.38
CA LYS A 49 -23.81 -21.98 -7.77
C LYS A 49 -23.96 -22.19 -9.27
N VAL A 50 -22.96 -22.76 -9.92
CA VAL A 50 -22.98 -23.10 -11.33
C VAL A 50 -23.84 -24.35 -11.53
N SER A 51 -25.03 -24.17 -12.10
CA SER A 51 -25.97 -25.25 -12.37
C SER A 51 -25.64 -26.06 -13.63
N ASP A 52 -25.04 -25.38 -14.64
CA ASP A 52 -24.58 -26.00 -15.88
C ASP A 52 -23.21 -25.44 -16.27
N VAL A 53 -22.17 -26.23 -16.12
CA VAL A 53 -20.79 -25.90 -16.51
C VAL A 53 -20.61 -25.70 -18.02
N ASN A 54 -21.61 -25.99 -18.84
CA ASN A 54 -21.61 -25.70 -20.28
C ASN A 54 -22.21 -24.34 -20.60
N ASN A 55 -22.94 -23.74 -19.68
CA ASN A 55 -23.53 -22.39 -19.82
C ASN A 55 -22.73 -21.37 -18.98
N LEU A 56 -21.48 -21.12 -19.35
CA LEU A 56 -20.58 -20.21 -18.61
C LEU A 56 -21.08 -18.76 -18.59
N ALA A 57 -21.90 -18.36 -19.57
CA ALA A 57 -22.47 -17.00 -19.60
C ALA A 57 -23.44 -16.72 -18.44
N ALA A 58 -23.96 -17.76 -17.77
CA ALA A 58 -24.84 -17.62 -16.60
C ALA A 58 -24.09 -17.63 -15.26
N VAL A 59 -22.75 -17.73 -15.25
CA VAL A 59 -21.95 -17.75 -14.04
C VAL A 59 -21.86 -16.35 -13.46
N GLU A 60 -22.39 -16.17 -12.25
CA GLU A 60 -22.31 -14.89 -11.53
C GLU A 60 -20.87 -14.43 -11.35
N GLY A 61 -20.59 -13.17 -11.62
CA GLY A 61 -19.25 -12.59 -11.50
C GLY A 61 -18.30 -12.94 -12.65
N LEU A 62 -18.80 -13.54 -13.73
CA LEU A 62 -18.07 -13.75 -14.98
C LEU A 62 -18.65 -12.82 -16.07
N THR A 63 -17.82 -11.95 -16.61
CA THR A 63 -18.20 -11.06 -17.72
C THR A 63 -17.61 -11.58 -19.02
N ILE A 64 -18.44 -11.78 -20.04
CA ILE A 64 -18.04 -12.27 -21.36
C ILE A 64 -18.48 -11.27 -22.41
N GLU A 65 -17.53 -10.83 -23.23
CA GLU A 65 -17.77 -9.92 -24.36
C GLU A 65 -17.12 -10.51 -25.62
N ASN A 66 -17.86 -10.54 -26.72
CA ASN A 66 -17.38 -11.05 -28.01
C ASN A 66 -16.78 -12.47 -27.93
N GLY A 67 -17.33 -13.32 -27.05
CA GLY A 67 -16.87 -14.69 -26.87
C GLY A 67 -15.59 -14.86 -26.05
N HIS A 68 -15.16 -13.84 -25.35
CA HIS A 68 -14.00 -13.86 -24.44
C HIS A 68 -14.36 -13.36 -23.07
N VAL A 69 -13.72 -13.90 -22.04
CA VAL A 69 -13.83 -13.41 -20.66
C VAL A 69 -13.11 -12.08 -20.54
N THR A 70 -13.81 -11.04 -20.06
CA THR A 70 -13.25 -9.72 -19.82
C THR A 70 -13.11 -9.37 -18.35
N ALA A 71 -13.89 -9.98 -17.46
CA ALA A 71 -13.73 -9.82 -16.02
C ALA A 71 -14.13 -11.08 -15.25
N ILE A 72 -13.48 -11.29 -14.11
CA ILE A 72 -13.76 -12.33 -13.12
C ILE A 72 -13.87 -11.66 -11.76
N GLU A 73 -15.05 -11.72 -11.13
CA GLU A 73 -15.34 -11.09 -9.84
C GLU A 73 -15.94 -12.13 -8.88
N TRP A 74 -15.08 -13.01 -8.34
CA TRP A 74 -15.44 -14.11 -7.45
C TRP A 74 -14.93 -13.90 -6.02
N LYS A 75 -15.06 -12.70 -5.52
CA LYS A 75 -14.67 -12.34 -4.15
C LYS A 75 -15.55 -13.08 -3.14
N ASP A 76 -14.92 -13.68 -2.10
CA ASP A 76 -15.58 -14.28 -0.93
C ASP A 76 -16.59 -15.39 -1.32
N LYS A 77 -16.16 -16.28 -2.22
CA LYS A 77 -16.98 -17.38 -2.76
C LYS A 77 -16.53 -18.76 -2.26
N HIS A 78 -15.62 -18.82 -1.26
CA HIS A 78 -15.10 -20.08 -0.71
C HIS A 78 -14.38 -20.96 -1.73
N LEU A 79 -13.78 -20.37 -2.75
CA LEU A 79 -13.05 -21.07 -3.80
C LEU A 79 -11.71 -21.57 -3.29
N ALA A 80 -11.23 -22.70 -3.83
CA ALA A 80 -9.92 -23.26 -3.49
C ALA A 80 -9.24 -23.90 -4.72
N GLY A 81 -8.00 -24.32 -4.53
CA GLY A 81 -7.22 -25.00 -5.57
C GLY A 81 -6.39 -24.04 -6.43
N SER A 82 -6.12 -24.44 -7.65
CA SER A 82 -5.28 -23.71 -8.62
C SER A 82 -6.14 -23.10 -9.73
N LEU A 83 -6.01 -21.80 -9.96
CA LEU A 83 -6.78 -21.07 -10.98
C LEU A 83 -5.85 -20.72 -12.14
N ASP A 84 -6.08 -21.35 -13.29
CA ASP A 84 -5.37 -21.05 -14.55
C ASP A 84 -6.25 -20.13 -15.42
N LEU A 85 -5.79 -18.91 -15.61
CA LEU A 85 -6.35 -17.88 -16.50
C LEU A 85 -5.32 -17.45 -17.56
N SER A 86 -4.32 -18.29 -17.83
CA SER A 86 -3.28 -17.94 -18.82
C SER A 86 -3.88 -17.81 -20.22
N GLY A 87 -3.46 -16.78 -20.95
CA GLY A 87 -3.87 -16.57 -22.33
C GLY A 87 -5.31 -16.04 -22.53
N PHE A 88 -5.98 -15.53 -21.52
CA PHE A 88 -7.28 -14.85 -21.63
C PHE A 88 -7.09 -13.45 -22.22
N LYS A 89 -6.96 -13.37 -23.54
CA LYS A 89 -6.48 -12.17 -24.27
C LYS A 89 -7.31 -10.91 -24.04
N ALA A 90 -8.59 -11.04 -23.71
CA ALA A 90 -9.50 -9.92 -23.46
C ALA A 90 -9.71 -9.63 -21.97
N LEU A 91 -9.11 -10.41 -21.07
CA LEU A 91 -9.27 -10.28 -19.62
C LEU A 91 -8.66 -8.95 -19.13
N LYS A 92 -9.47 -8.10 -18.53
CA LYS A 92 -9.10 -6.76 -18.05
C LYS A 92 -9.03 -6.69 -16.53
N LYS A 93 -9.85 -7.48 -15.84
CA LYS A 93 -10.00 -7.42 -14.38
C LYS A 93 -10.15 -8.81 -13.77
N VAL A 94 -9.47 -9.05 -12.66
CA VAL A 94 -9.64 -10.23 -11.81
C VAL A 94 -9.79 -9.78 -10.35
N ASP A 95 -10.89 -10.12 -9.70
CA ASP A 95 -11.04 -10.07 -8.24
C ASP A 95 -11.50 -11.42 -7.72
N VAL A 96 -10.56 -12.19 -7.20
CA VAL A 96 -10.79 -13.48 -6.53
C VAL A 96 -10.39 -13.40 -5.05
N SER A 97 -10.44 -12.23 -4.48
CA SER A 97 -10.04 -11.98 -3.10
C SER A 97 -10.93 -12.74 -2.09
N ARG A 98 -10.38 -13.00 -0.88
CA ARG A 98 -11.07 -13.68 0.22
C ARG A 98 -11.56 -15.10 -0.15
N ASN A 99 -10.66 -15.89 -0.68
CA ASN A 99 -10.88 -17.30 -1.00
C ASN A 99 -9.74 -18.15 -0.37
N ARG A 100 -9.58 -19.38 -0.80
CA ARG A 100 -8.49 -20.29 -0.43
C ARG A 100 -7.71 -20.81 -1.64
N ILE A 101 -7.63 -20.01 -2.67
CA ILE A 101 -6.87 -20.33 -3.88
C ILE A 101 -5.39 -20.42 -3.52
N SER A 102 -4.72 -21.47 -3.99
CA SER A 102 -3.33 -21.79 -3.66
C SER A 102 -2.32 -21.31 -4.71
N SER A 103 -2.73 -21.19 -5.98
CA SER A 103 -1.93 -20.65 -7.06
C SER A 103 -2.80 -20.02 -8.13
N ILE A 104 -2.30 -18.99 -8.80
CA ILE A 104 -2.96 -18.34 -9.93
C ILE A 104 -1.95 -18.12 -11.04
N ASP A 105 -2.31 -18.50 -12.25
CA ASP A 105 -1.58 -18.13 -13.46
C ASP A 105 -2.44 -17.18 -14.30
N VAL A 106 -1.97 -15.96 -14.50
CA VAL A 106 -2.58 -14.95 -15.36
C VAL A 106 -1.62 -14.55 -16.49
N SER A 107 -0.62 -15.37 -16.80
CA SER A 107 0.33 -15.08 -17.86
C SER A 107 -0.34 -14.91 -19.23
N ASP A 108 0.33 -14.20 -20.12
CA ASP A 108 -0.13 -13.95 -21.48
C ASP A 108 -1.49 -13.23 -21.59
N ASN A 109 -1.81 -12.36 -20.63
CA ASN A 109 -3.02 -11.55 -20.60
C ASN A 109 -2.70 -10.08 -20.92
N PRO A 110 -2.56 -9.70 -22.19
CA PRO A 110 -2.07 -8.37 -22.58
C PRO A 110 -3.02 -7.21 -22.22
N ALA A 111 -4.30 -7.50 -21.93
CA ALA A 111 -5.30 -6.49 -21.56
C ALA A 111 -5.53 -6.39 -20.05
N LEU A 112 -4.95 -7.30 -19.23
CA LEU A 112 -5.17 -7.34 -17.79
C LEU A 112 -4.57 -6.09 -17.12
N ALA A 113 -5.44 -5.27 -16.52
CA ALA A 113 -5.05 -4.01 -15.89
C ALA A 113 -5.20 -4.00 -14.36
N ASP A 114 -6.16 -4.74 -13.82
CA ASP A 114 -6.48 -4.76 -12.38
C ASP A 114 -6.55 -6.21 -11.88
N PHE A 115 -5.66 -6.56 -10.94
CA PHE A 115 -5.59 -7.91 -10.36
C PHE A 115 -5.66 -7.85 -8.85
N ASN A 116 -6.65 -8.52 -8.27
CA ASN A 116 -6.83 -8.67 -6.83
C ASN A 116 -7.07 -10.13 -6.44
N ALA A 117 -6.07 -10.74 -5.80
CA ALA A 117 -6.17 -12.07 -5.18
C ALA A 117 -5.81 -12.02 -3.68
N SER A 118 -6.08 -10.89 -3.04
CA SER A 118 -5.80 -10.69 -1.62
C SER A 118 -6.57 -11.66 -0.72
N ARG A 119 -5.98 -12.02 0.43
CA ARG A 119 -6.61 -12.91 1.41
C ARG A 119 -6.97 -14.26 0.80
N ASN A 120 -5.96 -14.92 0.29
CA ASN A 120 -5.97 -16.30 -0.18
C ASN A 120 -4.87 -17.10 0.55
N VAL A 121 -4.49 -18.24 0.02
CA VAL A 121 -3.37 -19.05 0.49
C VAL A 121 -2.32 -19.24 -0.59
N LEU A 122 -2.17 -18.23 -1.48
CA LEU A 122 -1.27 -18.28 -2.62
C LEU A 122 0.16 -18.51 -2.19
N THR A 123 0.79 -19.51 -2.78
CA THR A 123 2.23 -19.76 -2.73
C THR A 123 2.94 -19.36 -4.03
N ALA A 124 2.17 -19.17 -5.10
CA ALA A 124 2.68 -18.71 -6.39
C ALA A 124 1.62 -17.89 -7.14
N VAL A 125 2.09 -16.89 -7.90
CA VAL A 125 1.32 -16.13 -8.88
C VAL A 125 2.22 -15.82 -10.07
N ASN A 126 1.68 -15.92 -11.29
CA ASN A 126 2.44 -15.70 -12.53
C ASN A 126 1.82 -14.52 -13.31
N PHE A 127 2.59 -13.44 -13.50
CA PHE A 127 2.22 -12.24 -14.26
C PHE A 127 2.99 -12.10 -15.58
N ALA A 128 3.65 -13.15 -16.06
CA ALA A 128 4.44 -13.06 -17.28
C ALA A 128 3.59 -12.56 -18.46
N ASN A 129 4.14 -11.63 -19.22
CA ASN A 129 3.47 -11.03 -20.38
C ASN A 129 2.11 -10.37 -20.09
N CYS A 130 2.01 -9.63 -18.96
CA CYS A 130 0.85 -8.81 -18.59
C CYS A 130 1.19 -7.30 -18.64
N PRO A 131 1.52 -6.73 -19.81
CA PRO A 131 2.07 -5.38 -19.91
C PRO A 131 1.10 -4.25 -19.55
N ALA A 132 -0.21 -4.51 -19.50
CA ALA A 132 -1.21 -3.52 -19.15
C ALA A 132 -1.50 -3.43 -17.64
N LEU A 133 -0.89 -4.30 -16.82
CA LEU A 133 -1.13 -4.29 -15.37
C LEU A 133 -0.70 -2.96 -14.74
N THR A 134 -1.67 -2.28 -14.13
CA THR A 134 -1.46 -1.06 -13.36
C THR A 134 -1.68 -1.27 -11.86
N LYS A 135 -2.44 -2.30 -11.48
CA LYS A 135 -2.75 -2.59 -10.07
C LYS A 135 -2.62 -4.07 -9.79
N ILE A 136 -1.80 -4.39 -8.76
CA ILE A 136 -1.64 -5.74 -8.24
C ILE A 136 -1.89 -5.69 -6.73
N SER A 137 -2.83 -6.51 -6.24
CA SER A 137 -3.04 -6.73 -4.82
C SER A 137 -3.06 -8.23 -4.51
N VAL A 138 -2.04 -8.67 -3.77
CA VAL A 138 -1.89 -10.06 -3.30
C VAL A 138 -1.66 -10.10 -1.79
N TYR A 139 -2.11 -9.08 -1.05
CA TYR A 139 -1.89 -9.01 0.39
C TYR A 139 -2.56 -10.16 1.15
N LYS A 140 -1.96 -10.55 2.30
CA LYS A 140 -2.40 -11.70 3.10
C LYS A 140 -2.47 -12.98 2.28
N ASN A 141 -1.31 -13.43 1.84
CA ASN A 141 -1.05 -14.70 1.17
C ASN A 141 0.20 -15.37 1.79
N ARG A 142 0.81 -16.30 1.08
CA ARG A 142 2.02 -17.04 1.48
C ARG A 142 3.11 -16.96 0.41
N LEU A 143 3.13 -15.86 -0.36
CA LEU A 143 4.11 -15.65 -1.41
C LEU A 143 5.48 -15.37 -0.81
N THR A 144 6.51 -15.97 -1.40
CA THR A 144 7.92 -15.72 -1.06
C THR A 144 8.61 -14.85 -2.10
N ASP A 145 8.06 -14.77 -3.32
CA ASP A 145 8.54 -13.94 -4.41
C ASP A 145 7.39 -13.50 -5.34
N VAL A 146 7.68 -12.53 -6.19
CA VAL A 146 6.83 -12.09 -7.30
C VAL A 146 7.69 -11.51 -8.41
N SER A 147 7.56 -12.03 -9.65
CA SER A 147 8.22 -11.42 -10.81
C SER A 147 7.39 -10.27 -11.36
N LEU A 148 8.03 -9.11 -11.48
CA LEU A 148 7.42 -7.87 -12.00
C LEU A 148 8.08 -7.38 -13.29
N GLU A 149 8.96 -8.17 -13.91
CA GLU A 149 9.76 -7.78 -15.07
C GLU A 149 8.91 -7.41 -16.30
N THR A 150 7.73 -8.03 -16.43
CA THR A 150 6.86 -7.87 -17.59
C THR A 150 5.61 -7.02 -17.31
N VAL A 151 5.64 -6.21 -16.26
CA VAL A 151 4.54 -5.31 -15.84
C VAL A 151 5.00 -3.84 -15.80
N PRO A 152 5.44 -3.26 -16.90
CA PRO A 152 6.12 -1.95 -16.94
C PRO A 152 5.21 -0.75 -16.59
N LEU A 153 3.89 -0.94 -16.56
CA LEU A 153 2.92 0.12 -16.26
C LEU A 153 2.40 0.05 -14.82
N LEU A 154 3.02 -0.75 -13.95
CA LEU A 154 2.55 -0.95 -12.59
C LEU A 154 2.61 0.38 -11.78
N GLU A 155 1.46 0.81 -11.29
CA GLU A 155 1.30 2.01 -10.47
C GLU A 155 1.08 1.68 -8.99
N ASN A 156 0.38 0.59 -8.71
CA ASN A 156 0.02 0.22 -7.34
C ASN A 156 0.32 -1.25 -7.07
N LEU A 157 1.21 -1.50 -6.12
CA LEU A 157 1.59 -2.84 -5.67
C LEU A 157 1.29 -3.01 -4.18
N ASN A 158 0.46 -3.99 -3.85
CA ASN A 158 0.24 -4.40 -2.47
C ASN A 158 0.56 -5.88 -2.30
N VAL A 159 1.71 -6.15 -1.70
CA VAL A 159 2.20 -7.49 -1.34
C VAL A 159 2.24 -7.71 0.17
N SER A 160 1.64 -6.82 0.97
CA SER A 160 1.74 -6.85 2.43
C SER A 160 1.23 -8.16 3.04
N ASN A 161 1.77 -8.52 4.21
CA ASN A 161 1.44 -9.75 4.92
C ASN A 161 1.63 -11.02 4.04
N ASN A 162 2.81 -11.16 3.50
CA ASN A 162 3.32 -12.33 2.79
C ASN A 162 4.64 -12.83 3.45
N LEU A 163 5.41 -13.64 2.76
CA LEU A 163 6.62 -14.27 3.29
C LEU A 163 7.89 -13.85 2.51
N PHE A 164 7.89 -12.64 1.96
CA PHE A 164 9.05 -12.10 1.24
C PHE A 164 10.19 -11.82 2.21
N VAL A 165 11.39 -12.28 1.89
CA VAL A 165 12.63 -11.88 2.58
C VAL A 165 13.30 -10.71 1.85
N GLU A 166 13.10 -10.66 0.55
CA GLU A 166 13.63 -9.61 -0.33
C GLU A 166 12.55 -9.13 -1.31
N LEU A 167 12.53 -7.85 -1.63
CA LEU A 167 11.67 -7.28 -2.67
C LEU A 167 12.45 -6.21 -3.44
N ASN A 168 12.54 -6.41 -4.77
CA ASN A 168 13.18 -5.46 -5.66
C ASN A 168 12.15 -4.85 -6.62
N VAL A 169 11.91 -3.54 -6.48
CA VAL A 169 11.11 -2.72 -7.40
C VAL A 169 11.92 -1.57 -8.00
N SER A 170 13.26 -1.63 -7.91
CA SER A 170 14.14 -0.55 -8.39
C SER A 170 13.83 -0.19 -9.84
N ASN A 171 13.94 1.11 -10.16
CA ASN A 171 13.70 1.67 -11.47
C ASN A 171 12.26 1.48 -12.01
N SER A 172 11.30 1.12 -11.15
CA SER A 172 9.88 1.11 -11.51
C SER A 172 9.36 2.55 -11.54
N THR A 173 9.59 3.23 -12.67
CA THR A 173 9.30 4.67 -12.81
C THR A 173 7.81 5.02 -12.84
N THR A 174 6.92 4.04 -13.02
CA THR A 174 5.46 4.22 -12.99
C THR A 174 4.86 3.98 -11.61
N LEU A 175 5.59 3.30 -10.70
CA LEU A 175 5.09 2.91 -9.39
C LEU A 175 4.83 4.15 -8.52
N LYS A 176 3.59 4.30 -8.03
CA LYS A 176 3.12 5.39 -7.17
C LYS A 176 2.93 4.94 -5.72
N THR A 177 2.48 3.71 -5.53
CA THR A 177 2.23 3.16 -4.19
C THR A 177 2.79 1.76 -4.07
N LEU A 178 3.64 1.56 -3.06
CA LEU A 178 4.13 0.27 -2.62
C LEU A 178 3.70 0.00 -1.19
N ASN A 179 2.96 -1.08 -0.96
CA ASN A 179 2.70 -1.60 0.37
C ASN A 179 3.28 -3.02 0.49
N CYS A 180 4.33 -3.15 1.29
CA CYS A 180 5.02 -4.40 1.61
C CYS A 180 5.17 -4.60 3.14
N GLN A 181 4.23 -4.05 3.93
CA GLN A 181 4.21 -4.20 5.39
C GLN A 181 4.04 -5.67 5.81
N GLY A 182 4.72 -6.08 6.88
CA GLY A 182 4.53 -7.40 7.48
C GLY A 182 4.94 -8.55 6.58
N CYS A 183 6.03 -8.40 5.84
CA CYS A 183 6.52 -9.41 4.89
C CYS A 183 7.77 -10.14 5.35
N HIS A 184 8.34 -9.81 6.51
CA HIS A 184 9.65 -10.31 6.99
C HIS A 184 10.85 -9.83 6.16
N LEU A 185 10.72 -8.72 5.41
CA LEU A 185 11.77 -8.22 4.53
C LEU A 185 13.05 -7.87 5.31
N GLU A 186 14.15 -8.44 4.87
CA GLU A 186 15.51 -8.05 5.28
C GLU A 186 16.10 -7.04 4.28
N ASN A 187 15.66 -7.11 3.01
CA ASN A 187 16.10 -6.23 1.94
C ASN A 187 14.93 -5.69 1.14
N LEU A 188 14.90 -4.36 0.94
CA LEU A 188 13.94 -3.65 0.09
C LEU A 188 14.68 -2.69 -0.84
N MET A 189 14.52 -2.86 -2.14
CA MET A 189 15.14 -2.02 -3.16
C MET A 189 14.08 -1.20 -3.88
N VAL A 190 14.10 0.12 -3.67
CA VAL A 190 13.16 1.10 -4.25
C VAL A 190 13.88 2.21 -5.03
N SER A 191 15.20 2.14 -5.16
CA SER A 191 16.01 3.18 -5.81
C SER A 191 15.54 3.42 -7.25
N GLY A 192 15.42 4.70 -7.64
CA GLY A 192 14.98 5.07 -8.99
C GLY A 192 13.48 4.92 -9.26
N CYS A 193 12.66 4.67 -8.24
CA CYS A 193 11.19 4.72 -8.35
C CYS A 193 10.72 6.18 -8.34
N THR A 194 11.01 6.91 -9.40
CA THR A 194 10.90 8.38 -9.45
C THR A 194 9.49 8.92 -9.26
N ASN A 195 8.44 8.12 -9.48
CA ASN A 195 7.05 8.51 -9.25
C ASN A 195 6.46 7.96 -7.95
N LEU A 196 7.28 7.32 -7.08
CA LEU A 196 6.80 6.75 -5.83
C LEU A 196 6.35 7.87 -4.88
N GLN A 197 5.08 7.80 -4.46
CA GLN A 197 4.44 8.76 -3.56
C GLN A 197 4.20 8.15 -2.17
N ASN A 198 3.87 6.87 -2.12
CA ASN A 198 3.54 6.19 -0.88
C ASN A 198 4.36 4.91 -0.73
N LEU A 199 5.17 4.84 0.31
CA LEU A 199 5.96 3.68 0.68
C LEU A 199 5.58 3.24 2.10
N TYR A 200 4.96 2.07 2.20
CA TYR A 200 4.59 1.43 3.46
C TYR A 200 5.36 0.11 3.59
N CYS A 201 6.42 0.11 4.38
CA CYS A 201 7.30 -1.04 4.61
C CYS A 201 7.55 -1.33 6.10
N GLY A 202 6.63 -0.90 6.97
CA GLY A 202 6.65 -1.24 8.39
C GLY A 202 6.48 -2.73 8.67
N TYR A 203 6.73 -3.14 9.93
CA TYR A 203 6.58 -4.54 10.37
C TYR A 203 7.43 -5.52 9.55
N ASN A 204 8.72 -5.19 9.36
CA ASN A 204 9.69 -6.00 8.63
C ASN A 204 10.98 -6.18 9.46
N LYS A 205 12.08 -6.58 8.84
CA LYS A 205 13.39 -6.75 9.46
C LYS A 205 14.46 -5.91 8.77
N LEU A 206 14.07 -4.76 8.21
CA LEU A 206 14.99 -3.89 7.50
C LEU A 206 16.00 -3.29 8.46
N THR A 207 17.28 -3.41 8.16
CA THR A 207 18.37 -2.77 8.91
C THR A 207 18.77 -1.41 8.29
N SER A 208 18.39 -1.18 7.05
CA SER A 208 18.60 0.07 6.31
C SER A 208 17.61 0.20 5.16
N LEU A 209 17.42 1.43 4.65
CA LEU A 209 16.59 1.70 3.48
C LEU A 209 17.23 2.81 2.64
N ASN A 210 17.46 2.55 1.35
CA ASN A 210 18.00 3.52 0.42
C ASN A 210 16.84 4.22 -0.34
N LEU A 211 16.73 5.53 -0.16
CA LEU A 211 15.70 6.39 -0.75
C LEU A 211 16.21 7.23 -1.95
N PHE A 212 17.32 6.81 -2.58
CA PHE A 212 17.85 7.51 -3.74
C PHE A 212 16.89 7.41 -4.94
N GLY A 213 16.53 8.55 -5.53
CA GLY A 213 15.67 8.61 -6.72
C GLY A 213 14.17 8.45 -6.41
N VAL A 214 13.72 8.81 -5.18
CA VAL A 214 12.29 8.79 -4.79
C VAL A 214 11.80 10.18 -4.35
N GLU A 215 12.22 11.24 -5.03
CA GLU A 215 12.01 12.65 -4.65
C GLU A 215 10.51 13.04 -4.58
N ASN A 216 9.62 12.25 -5.20
CA ASN A 216 8.17 12.49 -5.15
C ASN A 216 7.49 11.83 -3.95
N LEU A 217 8.25 11.21 -3.04
CA LEU A 217 7.71 10.52 -1.87
C LEU A 217 6.97 11.50 -0.95
N GLN A 218 5.71 11.19 -0.65
CA GLN A 218 4.82 11.98 0.20
C GLN A 218 4.60 11.32 1.57
N ASN A 219 4.47 10.00 1.57
CA ASN A 219 4.23 9.23 2.78
C ASN A 219 5.26 8.10 2.89
N LEU A 220 6.03 8.12 3.97
CA LEU A 220 7.01 7.09 4.31
C LEU A 220 6.65 6.48 5.66
N ASN A 221 6.43 5.17 5.67
CA ASN A 221 6.28 4.41 6.89
C ASN A 221 7.27 3.25 6.91
N VAL A 222 8.19 3.28 7.88
CA VAL A 222 9.21 2.26 8.16
C VAL A 222 9.12 1.78 9.62
N ASP A 223 7.97 1.95 10.27
CA ASP A 223 7.78 1.54 11.67
C ASP A 223 8.01 0.04 11.87
N ASP A 224 8.35 -0.35 13.10
CA ASP A 224 8.58 -1.75 13.49
C ASP A 224 9.54 -2.47 12.51
N ASN A 225 10.81 -2.01 12.52
CA ASN A 225 11.93 -2.58 11.77
C ASN A 225 13.18 -2.66 12.67
N GLU A 226 14.35 -2.95 12.07
CA GLU A 226 15.63 -3.04 12.79
C GLU A 226 16.62 -1.96 12.33
N ILE A 227 16.12 -0.80 11.85
CA ILE A 227 16.95 0.27 11.31
C ILE A 227 17.74 0.92 12.43
N THR A 228 19.06 1.01 12.26
CA THR A 228 19.97 1.58 13.27
C THR A 228 20.35 3.03 12.98
N THR A 229 20.32 3.43 11.73
CA THR A 229 20.61 4.81 11.30
C THR A 229 19.78 5.14 10.07
N MET A 230 19.28 6.38 10.01
CA MET A 230 18.56 6.87 8.84
C MET A 230 18.81 8.36 8.64
N ILE A 231 19.15 8.74 7.41
CA ILE A 231 19.18 10.13 6.96
C ILE A 231 18.16 10.31 5.87
N VAL A 232 17.18 11.14 6.14
CA VAL A 232 16.13 11.52 5.17
C VAL A 232 16.43 12.96 4.73
N SER A 233 16.86 13.12 3.49
CA SER A 233 17.24 14.44 2.98
C SER A 233 16.84 14.62 1.54
N GLY A 234 16.39 15.85 1.20
CA GLY A 234 16.03 16.18 -0.18
C GLY A 234 14.78 15.49 -0.69
N LEU A 235 13.80 15.25 0.19
CA LEU A 235 12.48 14.76 -0.18
C LEU A 235 11.44 15.90 -0.06
N PRO A 236 11.38 16.82 -1.04
CA PRO A 236 10.60 18.05 -0.94
C PRO A 236 9.07 17.80 -0.93
N ALA A 237 8.63 16.62 -1.36
CA ALA A 237 7.22 16.24 -1.34
C ALA A 237 6.80 15.51 -0.05
N LEU A 238 7.75 15.11 0.81
CA LEU A 238 7.48 14.31 2.00
C LEU A 238 6.60 15.10 2.98
N SER A 239 5.44 14.55 3.31
CA SER A 239 4.43 15.13 4.19
C SER A 239 4.34 14.38 5.52
N THR A 240 4.45 13.04 5.48
CA THR A 240 4.36 12.20 6.66
C THR A 240 5.52 11.22 6.70
N PHE A 241 6.22 11.19 7.84
CA PHE A 241 7.29 10.23 8.08
C PHE A 241 7.07 9.52 9.42
N VAL A 242 6.88 8.21 9.36
CA VAL A 242 6.72 7.33 10.52
C VAL A 242 7.86 6.32 10.54
N CYS A 243 8.65 6.34 11.61
CA CYS A 243 9.81 5.48 11.81
C CYS A 243 9.94 4.99 13.26
N SER A 244 8.82 4.89 13.97
CA SER A 244 8.78 4.38 15.35
C SER A 244 9.20 2.92 15.44
N ASP A 245 9.45 2.44 16.65
CA ASP A 245 9.77 1.03 16.90
C ASP A 245 10.92 0.52 16.01
N ASN A 246 12.06 1.22 16.09
CA ASN A 246 13.31 0.86 15.42
C ASN A 246 14.48 0.89 16.43
N ARG A 247 15.72 0.80 15.96
CA ARG A 247 16.94 0.82 16.80
C ARG A 247 17.84 2.00 16.45
N MET A 248 17.22 3.13 16.02
CA MET A 248 17.99 4.29 15.58
C MET A 248 18.62 5.02 16.77
N THR A 249 19.92 5.26 16.70
CA THR A 249 20.65 6.10 17.68
C THR A 249 20.72 7.57 17.24
N THR A 250 20.58 7.82 15.94
CA THR A 250 20.57 9.15 15.35
C THR A 250 19.53 9.21 14.23
N LEU A 251 18.81 10.32 14.16
CA LEU A 251 17.88 10.61 13.05
C LEU A 251 18.11 12.03 12.54
N GLY A 252 18.40 12.15 11.25
CA GLY A 252 18.47 13.42 10.55
C GLY A 252 17.39 13.52 9.47
N VAL A 253 16.48 14.47 9.63
CA VAL A 253 15.46 14.80 8.62
C VAL A 253 15.77 16.22 8.15
N ARG A 254 16.18 16.36 6.87
CA ARG A 254 16.70 17.63 6.37
C ARG A 254 16.09 18.02 5.03
N ASN A 255 15.79 19.31 4.88
CA ASN A 255 15.28 19.88 3.63
C ASN A 255 14.03 19.13 3.12
N CYS A 256 13.11 18.83 4.04
CA CYS A 256 11.80 18.23 3.76
C CYS A 256 10.73 19.30 3.99
N ASP A 257 10.67 20.28 3.09
CA ASP A 257 9.90 21.52 3.26
C ASP A 257 8.39 21.30 3.46
N ARG A 258 7.86 20.16 3.02
CA ARG A 258 6.43 19.82 3.17
C ARG A 258 6.13 18.88 4.32
N LEU A 259 7.14 18.53 5.13
CA LEU A 259 6.92 17.61 6.24
C LEU A 259 6.02 18.25 7.30
N ILE A 260 4.91 17.57 7.59
CA ILE A 260 3.86 17.98 8.52
C ILE A 260 3.93 17.13 9.80
N ASP A 261 4.05 15.81 9.62
CA ASP A 261 4.04 14.85 10.71
C ASP A 261 5.34 14.03 10.74
N LEU A 262 6.02 14.04 11.88
CA LEU A 262 7.18 13.20 12.19
C LEU A 262 6.87 12.35 13.41
N VAL A 263 6.92 11.03 13.25
CA VAL A 263 6.74 10.07 14.34
C VAL A 263 7.95 9.15 14.40
N CYS A 264 8.80 9.34 15.40
CA CYS A 264 10.06 8.61 15.63
C CYS A 264 10.18 8.07 17.05
N SER A 265 9.04 7.83 17.70
CA SER A 265 8.99 7.28 19.06
C SER A 265 9.52 5.84 19.14
N TYR A 266 9.86 5.37 20.33
CA TYR A 266 10.37 4.02 20.56
C TYR A 266 11.60 3.70 19.68
N ASN A 267 12.65 4.49 19.86
CA ASN A 267 13.98 4.30 19.29
C ASN A 267 15.05 4.49 20.39
N ASP A 268 16.31 4.43 20.04
CA ASP A 268 17.44 4.70 20.93
C ASP A 268 18.08 6.07 20.61
N LEU A 269 17.28 7.07 20.15
CA LEU A 269 17.79 8.35 19.66
C LEU A 269 18.45 9.15 20.77
N THR A 270 19.73 9.41 20.61
CA THR A 270 20.47 10.40 21.41
C THR A 270 20.46 11.79 20.75
N THR A 271 20.23 11.83 19.43
CA THR A 271 20.15 13.07 18.65
C THR A 271 19.03 12.99 17.60
N LEU A 272 18.27 14.07 17.50
CA LEU A 272 17.26 14.29 16.48
C LEU A 272 17.51 15.64 15.81
N SER A 273 17.64 15.69 14.49
CA SER A 273 17.75 16.93 13.71
C SER A 273 16.59 17.01 12.72
N VAL A 274 15.89 18.14 12.71
CA VAL A 274 14.78 18.47 11.81
C VAL A 274 15.08 19.75 11.00
N GLU A 275 16.33 19.94 10.65
CA GLU A 275 16.83 21.11 9.93
C GLU A 275 16.16 21.23 8.54
N GLY A 276 15.60 22.41 8.23
CA GLY A 276 14.90 22.63 6.95
C GLY A 276 13.54 21.90 6.84
N CYS A 277 12.86 21.67 7.96
CA CYS A 277 11.51 21.14 8.01
C CYS A 277 10.54 22.15 8.67
N PRO A 278 10.39 23.37 8.15
CA PRO A 278 9.70 24.46 8.84
C PRO A 278 8.21 24.27 9.02
N ASN A 279 7.59 23.37 8.25
CA ASN A 279 6.14 23.16 8.24
C ASN A 279 5.67 22.03 9.18
N LEU A 280 6.55 21.49 10.03
CA LEU A 280 6.18 20.49 11.02
C LEU A 280 5.10 21.03 11.96
N THR A 281 3.99 20.32 12.06
CA THR A 281 2.88 20.59 12.98
C THR A 281 2.79 19.58 14.12
N PHE A 282 3.29 18.37 13.89
CA PHE A 282 3.33 17.29 14.86
C PHE A 282 4.70 16.61 14.88
N VAL A 283 5.27 16.50 16.10
CA VAL A 283 6.47 15.72 16.36
C VAL A 283 6.22 14.80 17.54
N ASP A 284 6.40 13.50 17.31
CA ASP A 284 6.46 12.49 18.37
C ASP A 284 7.85 11.85 18.37
N CYS A 285 8.68 12.27 19.33
CA CYS A 285 10.00 11.71 19.62
C CYS A 285 10.03 11.07 21.02
N SER A 286 8.87 10.66 21.54
CA SER A 286 8.77 10.03 22.87
C SER A 286 9.48 8.66 22.91
N TYR A 287 9.82 8.21 24.13
CA TYR A 287 10.52 6.94 24.33
C TYR A 287 11.81 6.84 23.50
N ASN A 288 12.74 7.73 23.81
CA ASN A 288 14.09 7.81 23.25
C ASN A 288 15.11 8.18 24.35
N ASP A 289 16.36 8.42 23.97
CA ASP A 289 17.46 8.81 24.88
C ASP A 289 17.92 10.25 24.66
N LEU A 290 17.03 11.14 24.15
CA LEU A 290 17.35 12.52 23.84
C LEU A 290 17.74 13.30 25.10
N THR A 291 18.91 13.91 25.09
CA THR A 291 19.38 14.83 26.16
C THR A 291 19.12 16.29 25.82
N GLN A 292 18.93 16.59 24.55
CA GLN A 292 18.63 17.92 24.00
C GLN A 292 17.65 17.79 22.83
N LEU A 293 16.85 18.83 22.60
CA LEU A 293 15.90 18.90 21.49
C LEU A 293 15.85 20.35 20.99
N ASP A 294 16.32 20.56 19.76
CA ASP A 294 16.25 21.88 19.10
C ASP A 294 14.99 21.98 18.24
N LEU A 295 14.10 22.87 18.61
CA LEU A 295 12.82 23.16 17.95
C LEU A 295 12.76 24.58 17.39
N SER A 296 13.88 25.33 17.42
CA SER A 296 13.93 26.77 17.16
C SER A 296 13.38 27.23 15.81
N ASN A 297 13.27 26.33 14.82
CA ASN A 297 12.77 26.62 13.48
C ASN A 297 11.34 26.11 13.21
N LEU A 298 10.64 25.58 14.22
CA LEU A 298 9.34 24.90 14.04
C LEU A 298 8.16 25.80 14.41
N THR A 299 8.04 26.95 13.76
CA THR A 299 7.03 27.99 14.10
C THR A 299 5.58 27.58 13.86
N PHE A 300 5.32 26.47 13.19
CA PHE A 300 3.98 25.88 12.97
C PHE A 300 3.69 24.68 13.87
N LEU A 301 4.60 24.33 14.78
CA LEU A 301 4.42 23.16 15.64
C LEU A 301 3.21 23.36 16.55
N GLN A 302 2.26 22.41 16.48
CA GLN A 302 1.03 22.43 17.29
C GLN A 302 1.07 21.41 18.42
N ARG A 303 1.73 20.28 18.20
CA ARG A 303 1.79 19.19 19.17
C ARG A 303 3.20 18.61 19.25
N LEU A 304 3.72 18.55 20.46
CA LEU A 304 5.01 17.94 20.77
C LEU A 304 4.84 16.81 21.79
N LEU A 305 5.27 15.61 21.44
CA LEU A 305 5.41 14.48 22.34
C LEU A 305 6.90 14.16 22.47
N CYS A 306 7.50 14.50 23.62
CA CYS A 306 8.91 14.22 23.94
C CYS A 306 9.06 13.53 25.31
N ASN A 307 7.98 12.91 25.78
CA ASN A 307 7.97 12.19 27.05
C ASN A 307 8.88 10.94 27.01
N ASN A 308 9.34 10.50 28.17
CA ASN A 308 10.26 9.37 28.30
C ASN A 308 11.53 9.57 27.46
N ASN A 309 12.27 10.60 27.84
CA ASN A 309 13.58 10.95 27.30
C ASN A 309 14.52 11.36 28.46
N GLN A 310 15.66 11.93 28.14
CA GLN A 310 16.68 12.39 29.11
C GLN A 310 16.90 13.91 29.05
N LEU A 311 15.85 14.67 28.64
CA LEU A 311 15.94 16.12 28.49
C LEU A 311 16.16 16.83 29.84
N ASN A 312 17.18 17.69 29.91
CA ASN A 312 17.44 18.54 31.08
C ASN A 312 16.77 19.92 30.96
N THR A 313 16.58 20.38 29.74
CA THR A 313 15.90 21.63 29.40
C THR A 313 14.95 21.41 28.23
N LEU A 314 13.89 22.19 28.19
CA LEU A 314 12.99 22.24 27.02
C LEU A 314 12.62 23.70 26.76
N ASP A 315 13.05 24.22 25.63
CA ASP A 315 12.70 25.56 25.18
C ASP A 315 11.78 25.48 23.96
N VAL A 316 10.54 25.88 24.16
CA VAL A 316 9.50 25.99 23.11
C VAL A 316 9.11 27.45 22.91
N SER A 317 9.96 28.38 23.36
CA SER A 317 9.67 29.81 23.29
C SER A 317 9.45 30.24 21.83
N PHE A 318 8.46 31.12 21.65
CA PHE A 318 8.02 31.68 20.38
C PHE A 318 7.28 30.71 19.44
N ASP A 319 7.02 29.46 19.84
CA ASP A 319 6.14 28.55 19.11
C ASP A 319 4.68 28.95 19.32
N SER A 320 4.25 30.03 18.67
CA SER A 320 2.90 30.59 18.88
C SER A 320 1.78 29.66 18.42
N ALA A 321 2.06 28.69 17.54
CA ALA A 321 1.10 27.68 17.09
C ALA A 321 0.93 26.54 18.08
N LEU A 322 1.84 26.37 19.05
CA LEU A 322 1.88 25.23 19.97
C LEU A 322 0.66 25.19 20.87
N VAL A 323 -0.03 24.06 20.88
CA VAL A 323 -1.27 23.82 21.65
C VAL A 323 -1.06 22.79 22.76
N TYR A 324 -0.24 21.78 22.51
CA TYR A 324 -0.03 20.66 23.40
C TYR A 324 1.43 20.23 23.48
N VAL A 325 1.94 20.08 24.70
CA VAL A 325 3.25 19.51 25.00
C VAL A 325 3.12 18.37 26.00
N ASN A 326 3.67 17.21 25.68
CA ASN A 326 3.90 16.13 26.63
C ASN A 326 5.39 15.90 26.80
N CYS A 327 5.93 16.35 27.93
CA CYS A 327 7.34 16.20 28.30
C CYS A 327 7.52 15.41 29.62
N ARG A 328 6.55 14.57 29.99
CA ARG A 328 6.62 13.70 31.18
C ARG A 328 7.83 12.79 31.15
N TYR A 329 8.26 12.34 32.31
CA TYR A 329 9.36 11.38 32.43
C TYR A 329 10.62 11.84 31.69
N ASN A 330 11.14 12.99 32.11
CA ASN A 330 12.41 13.59 31.69
C ASN A 330 13.15 14.08 32.94
N PHE A 331 14.20 14.87 32.76
CA PHE A 331 14.98 15.51 33.84
C PHE A 331 14.89 17.04 33.76
N ILE A 332 13.78 17.59 33.21
CA ILE A 332 13.64 19.01 32.90
C ILE A 332 13.59 19.85 34.18
N THR A 333 14.58 20.72 34.35
CA THR A 333 14.66 21.73 35.40
C THR A 333 14.38 23.14 34.85
N ASP A 334 14.49 23.37 33.55
CA ASP A 334 14.21 24.64 32.89
C ASP A 334 13.30 24.41 31.69
N PHE A 335 12.02 24.79 31.84
CA PHE A 335 11.02 24.71 30.78
C PHE A 335 10.56 26.11 30.38
N ARG A 336 10.87 26.51 29.16
CA ARG A 336 10.60 27.84 28.61
C ARG A 336 9.48 27.83 27.61
N THR A 337 8.50 28.72 27.83
CA THR A 337 7.27 28.82 27.02
C THR A 337 6.93 30.26 26.62
N ILE A 338 7.92 31.15 26.64
CA ILE A 338 7.72 32.58 26.30
C ILE A 338 7.16 32.69 24.88
N GLY A 339 6.04 33.40 24.72
CA GLY A 339 5.43 33.59 23.39
C GLY A 339 4.55 32.46 22.87
N CYS A 340 4.37 31.36 23.62
CA CYS A 340 3.46 30.26 23.28
C CYS A 340 2.00 30.64 23.58
N THR A 341 1.44 31.58 22.83
CA THR A 341 0.14 32.21 23.13
C THR A 341 -1.06 31.27 22.98
N ASN A 342 -0.93 30.17 22.24
CA ASN A 342 -1.96 29.16 22.02
C ASN A 342 -1.79 27.90 22.88
N LEU A 343 -0.78 27.83 23.74
CA LEU A 343 -0.50 26.66 24.55
C LEU A 343 -1.63 26.46 25.60
N ARG A 344 -2.31 25.34 25.52
CA ARG A 344 -3.49 25.02 26.36
C ARG A 344 -3.23 23.88 27.32
N MET A 345 -2.38 22.95 26.97
CA MET A 345 -2.13 21.76 27.77
C MET A 345 -0.63 21.41 27.79
N VAL A 346 -0.13 21.25 29.00
CA VAL A 346 1.24 20.78 29.26
C VAL A 346 1.16 19.61 30.23
N ALA A 347 1.72 18.49 29.79
CA ALA A 347 1.92 17.32 30.61
C ALA A 347 3.42 17.22 30.96
N CYS A 348 3.81 17.63 32.16
CA CYS A 348 5.20 17.71 32.61
C CYS A 348 5.50 16.93 33.91
N GLN A 349 4.60 16.05 34.33
CA GLN A 349 4.81 15.23 35.53
C GLN A 349 6.03 14.32 35.39
N TRP A 350 6.64 13.96 36.52
CA TRP A 350 7.82 13.11 36.56
C TRP A 350 9.05 13.75 35.87
N ASN A 351 9.24 15.04 36.13
CA ASN A 351 10.48 15.80 35.97
C ASN A 351 11.03 16.19 37.36
N PHE A 352 12.18 16.77 37.45
CA PHE A 352 12.79 17.21 38.69
C PHE A 352 12.35 18.63 39.09
#